data_ce33ae5c64f64359022b9548a8cc422b
#
_entry.id   ce33ae5c64f64359022b9548a8cc422b
#
_cell.length_a   1.000
_cell.length_b   1.000
_cell.length_c   1.000
_cell.angle_alpha   90.00
_cell.angle_beta   90.00
_cell.angle_gamma   90.00
#
_symmetry.space_group_name_H-M   'P 1'
#
loop_
_entity.id
_entity.type
_entity.pdbx_description
1 polymer ?
#
loop_
_entity_poly.entity_id
_entity_poly.type
_entity_poly.pdbx_seq_one_letter_code
_entity_poly.pdbx_strand_id
1 'polypeptide(L)'
;MYNLKILLVVFFVFNFSVNAQEIENNQNQPKTFVGKGLKEIDNVAKEAFDKVKDFIKNLFRYKNKKRHEKKINKHKQPDNYIYTNPIVTADRDTFFDFDIQKNRKPEIELRIMYPRISPGKGYFSFQIGDYNYKRYVSNITKDDIKSIKLISPNGDSCQVKKFRILPKRDVKRHFSFVLDHSGSMGNVRADMLQQGVYNAINYNNDIDVSNNSVYTIHKFDGEGNINHLITSKNLSQLYSSLVPPNGLNGYGKSTAIKDALFQAVNVISADTESEMKMIVLFTDGYSNTDEVKIPLSDVIRKAINNNINIVVVGFGSQYDEKYLNAIAYFAGGNRYKVWHENEFSQLFENILADVNLSYEIEFSPCMFGDEIQIEMMADILEGNNLTSSTFFATPADQGSSIAVDILFDPGSDEIDEEKFAVELEQIVQYLNFKKELKILIEGHTDKTGSKKLNLKVSKERAESLKKVLTRMGIDESRIETKGLAWDFPAYPYLDHPEINELNRRIEIKIL
;
A
#
# COMPACT_ATOMS: atom_id res chain seq x y z
N MET A 1 -29.21 16.49 -4.63
CA MET A 1 -28.41 15.25 -4.83
C MET A 1 -28.78 14.11 -3.89
N TYR A 2 -29.11 14.37 -2.61
CA TYR A 2 -29.46 13.33 -1.62
C TYR A 2 -30.72 12.51 -1.98
N ASN A 3 -31.72 13.13 -2.57
CA ASN A 3 -32.98 12.48 -2.95
C ASN A 3 -32.85 11.53 -4.16
N LEU A 4 -31.83 11.71 -5.00
CA LEU A 4 -31.64 10.90 -6.21
C LEU A 4 -31.02 9.53 -5.87
N LYS A 5 -30.13 9.45 -4.87
CA LYS A 5 -29.48 8.19 -4.44
C LYS A 5 -30.48 7.27 -3.70
N ILE A 6 -31.39 7.84 -2.93
CA ILE A 6 -32.48 7.08 -2.28
C ILE A 6 -33.47 6.58 -3.34
N LEU A 7 -33.73 7.38 -4.38
CA LEU A 7 -34.61 6.98 -5.49
C LEU A 7 -34.04 5.79 -6.28
N LEU A 8 -32.70 5.73 -6.46
CA LEU A 8 -32.02 4.63 -7.16
C LEU A 8 -32.10 3.30 -6.41
N VAL A 9 -31.95 3.30 -5.09
CA VAL A 9 -32.10 2.09 -4.26
C VAL A 9 -33.55 1.61 -4.27
N VAL A 10 -34.52 2.52 -4.17
CA VAL A 10 -35.95 2.18 -4.29
C VAL A 10 -36.27 1.67 -5.69
N PHE A 11 -35.66 2.23 -6.75
CA PHE A 11 -35.86 1.82 -8.13
C PHE A 11 -35.30 0.41 -8.41
N PHE A 12 -34.17 0.05 -7.79
CA PHE A 12 -33.59 -1.29 -7.91
C PHE A 12 -34.44 -2.36 -7.21
N VAL A 13 -34.94 -2.06 -6.00
CA VAL A 13 -35.81 -2.97 -5.26
C VAL A 13 -37.17 -3.11 -5.98
N PHE A 14 -37.68 -2.03 -6.57
CA PHE A 14 -38.96 -2.06 -7.32
C PHE A 14 -38.85 -2.86 -8.62
N ASN A 15 -37.72 -2.75 -9.35
CA ASN A 15 -37.50 -3.55 -10.58
C ASN A 15 -37.33 -5.05 -10.26
N PHE A 16 -36.77 -5.42 -9.11
CA PHE A 16 -36.65 -6.81 -8.70
C PHE A 16 -38.03 -7.41 -8.32
N SER A 17 -38.91 -6.62 -7.69
CA SER A 17 -40.28 -7.01 -7.35
C SER A 17 -41.17 -7.12 -8.58
N VAL A 18 -40.99 -6.25 -9.58
CA VAL A 18 -41.75 -6.29 -10.84
C VAL A 18 -41.35 -7.50 -11.71
N ASN A 19 -40.07 -7.84 -11.79
CA ASN A 19 -39.62 -9.03 -12.49
C ASN A 19 -40.07 -10.33 -11.80
N ALA A 20 -40.27 -10.34 -10.48
CA ALA A 20 -40.81 -11.48 -9.74
C ALA A 20 -42.33 -11.67 -10.06
N GLN A 21 -43.10 -10.59 -10.25
CA GLN A 21 -44.51 -10.67 -10.65
C GLN A 21 -44.72 -11.06 -12.13
N GLU A 22 -43.79 -10.75 -13.04
CA GLU A 22 -43.87 -11.22 -14.44
C GLU A 22 -43.63 -12.74 -14.56
N ILE A 23 -42.90 -13.36 -13.62
CA ILE A 23 -42.67 -14.80 -13.57
C ILE A 23 -43.92 -15.56 -13.10
N GLU A 24 -44.79 -14.93 -12.30
CA GLU A 24 -46.04 -15.53 -11.82
C GLU A 24 -47.12 -15.66 -12.91
N ASN A 25 -47.05 -14.90 -14.00
CA ASN A 25 -48.04 -14.87 -15.05
C ASN A 25 -47.85 -15.92 -16.17
N ASN A 26 -46.80 -16.74 -16.10
CA ASN A 26 -46.55 -17.77 -17.13
C ASN A 26 -47.12 -19.14 -16.66
N GLN A 27 -48.35 -19.38 -17.03
CA GLN A 27 -49.12 -20.61 -16.71
C GLN A 27 -48.61 -21.80 -17.52
N ASN A 28 -47.59 -22.54 -17.02
CA ASN A 28 -47.40 -23.96 -17.39
C ASN A 28 -46.24 -24.65 -16.64
N GLN A 29 -46.27 -24.61 -15.28
CA GLN A 29 -45.40 -25.44 -14.44
C GLN A 29 -46.13 -25.83 -13.16
N PRO A 30 -45.85 -26.98 -12.50
CA PRO A 30 -46.63 -27.46 -11.33
C PRO A 30 -46.46 -26.55 -10.14
N LYS A 31 -47.57 -26.02 -9.66
CA LYS A 31 -47.75 -24.96 -8.64
C LYS A 31 -47.16 -25.20 -7.25
N THR A 32 -46.64 -26.37 -6.95
CA THR A 32 -46.15 -26.73 -5.60
C THR A 32 -44.66 -26.48 -5.37
N PHE A 33 -43.83 -26.40 -6.42
CA PHE A 33 -42.37 -26.18 -6.27
C PHE A 33 -42.00 -24.71 -6.37
N VAL A 34 -42.67 -23.95 -7.22
CA VAL A 34 -42.43 -22.51 -7.45
C VAL A 34 -42.86 -21.68 -6.23
N GLY A 35 -43.94 -22.04 -5.56
CA GLY A 35 -44.44 -21.28 -4.38
C GLY A 35 -43.54 -21.35 -3.15
N LYS A 36 -42.72 -22.41 -2.98
CA LYS A 36 -41.75 -22.49 -1.88
C LYS A 36 -40.50 -21.70 -2.19
N GLY A 37 -40.00 -21.74 -3.42
CA GLY A 37 -38.82 -20.99 -3.85
C GLY A 37 -39.06 -19.47 -3.83
N LEU A 38 -40.21 -19.00 -4.25
CA LEU A 38 -40.59 -17.59 -4.19
C LEU A 38 -40.72 -17.04 -2.78
N LYS A 39 -41.26 -17.83 -1.83
CA LYS A 39 -41.30 -17.44 -0.41
C LYS A 39 -39.93 -17.39 0.25
N GLU A 40 -39.00 -18.28 -0.11
CA GLU A 40 -37.64 -18.22 0.38
C GLU A 40 -36.86 -17.00 -0.20
N ILE A 41 -37.07 -16.71 -1.48
CA ILE A 41 -36.46 -15.53 -2.13
C ILE A 41 -37.02 -14.24 -1.50
N ASP A 42 -38.31 -14.17 -1.23
CA ASP A 42 -38.95 -13.00 -0.61
C ASP A 42 -38.48 -12.80 0.85
N ASN A 43 -38.28 -13.89 1.59
CA ASN A 43 -37.74 -13.84 2.95
C ASN A 43 -36.27 -13.39 2.97
N VAL A 44 -35.43 -13.89 2.03
CA VAL A 44 -34.02 -13.49 1.92
C VAL A 44 -33.91 -12.02 1.45
N ALA A 45 -34.77 -11.60 0.52
CA ALA A 45 -34.83 -10.21 0.07
C ALA A 45 -35.27 -9.26 1.19
N LYS A 46 -36.23 -9.69 2.02
CA LYS A 46 -36.71 -8.91 3.14
C LYS A 46 -35.71 -8.81 4.28
N GLU A 47 -34.99 -9.89 4.56
CA GLU A 47 -33.89 -9.91 5.54
C GLU A 47 -32.71 -9.05 5.10
N ALA A 48 -32.35 -9.09 3.81
CA ALA A 48 -31.35 -8.23 3.24
C ALA A 48 -31.76 -6.74 3.28
N PHE A 49 -33.02 -6.44 2.99
CA PHE A 49 -33.57 -5.08 3.07
C PHE A 49 -33.56 -4.52 4.49
N ASP A 50 -33.94 -5.33 5.49
CA ASP A 50 -33.91 -4.90 6.88
C ASP A 50 -32.49 -4.67 7.40
N LYS A 51 -31.52 -5.49 6.98
CA LYS A 51 -30.08 -5.28 7.27
C LYS A 51 -29.54 -4.00 6.66
N VAL A 52 -29.90 -3.71 5.40
CA VAL A 52 -29.57 -2.44 4.73
C VAL A 52 -30.22 -1.24 5.42
N LYS A 53 -31.44 -1.37 5.84
CA LYS A 53 -32.20 -0.34 6.57
C LYS A 53 -31.59 -0.03 7.94
N ASP A 54 -31.14 -1.04 8.66
CA ASP A 54 -30.48 -0.86 9.97
C ASP A 54 -29.06 -0.28 9.80
N PHE A 55 -28.34 -0.66 8.77
CA PHE A 55 -27.07 -0.05 8.41
C PHE A 55 -27.24 1.44 8.07
N ILE A 56 -28.18 1.78 7.21
CA ILE A 56 -28.51 3.18 6.87
C ILE A 56 -28.92 3.96 8.13
N LYS A 57 -29.70 3.34 9.05
CA LYS A 57 -30.11 3.95 10.31
C LYS A 57 -28.92 4.22 11.24
N ASN A 58 -27.95 3.33 11.26
CA ASN A 58 -26.69 3.51 12.01
C ASN A 58 -25.82 4.57 11.39
N LEU A 59 -25.74 4.67 10.05
CA LEU A 59 -25.13 5.75 9.29
C LEU A 59 -25.70 7.13 9.66
N PHE A 60 -27.03 7.23 9.78
CA PHE A 60 -27.70 8.47 10.19
C PHE A 60 -27.51 8.80 11.66
N ARG A 61 -27.49 7.78 12.55
CA ARG A 61 -27.16 7.96 13.98
C ARG A 61 -25.74 8.49 14.15
N TYR A 62 -24.77 7.96 13.39
CA TYR A 62 -23.39 8.41 13.39
C TYR A 62 -23.26 9.88 12.94
N LYS A 63 -23.92 10.28 11.82
CA LYS A 63 -23.94 11.67 11.36
C LYS A 63 -24.54 12.64 12.37
N ASN A 64 -25.59 12.22 13.07
CA ASN A 64 -26.24 13.05 14.09
C ASN A 64 -25.42 13.14 15.39
N LYS A 65 -24.71 12.07 15.78
CA LYS A 65 -23.79 12.06 16.91
C LYS A 65 -22.59 12.99 16.64
N LYS A 66 -22.05 12.98 15.42
CA LYS A 66 -20.98 13.89 14.97
C LYS A 66 -21.36 15.37 15.06
N ARG A 67 -22.63 15.72 14.93
CA ARG A 67 -23.14 17.10 15.13
C ARG A 67 -23.18 17.52 16.60
N HIS A 68 -23.41 16.60 17.52
CA HIS A 68 -23.41 16.87 18.97
C HIS A 68 -22.00 16.90 19.57
N GLU A 69 -21.09 16.03 19.11
CA GLU A 69 -19.72 15.92 19.63
C GLU A 69 -18.80 17.08 19.20
N LYS A 70 -19.08 17.78 18.08
CA LYS A 70 -18.39 19.04 17.71
C LYS A 70 -18.42 20.12 18.81
N LYS A 71 -19.27 19.97 19.82
CA LYS A 71 -19.39 20.93 20.94
C LYS A 71 -18.54 20.58 22.17
N ILE A 72 -17.96 19.36 22.26
CA ILE A 72 -17.39 18.84 23.52
C ILE A 72 -15.86 18.76 23.54
N ASN A 73 -15.17 18.63 22.40
CA ASN A 73 -13.71 18.39 22.39
C ASN A 73 -12.87 19.61 22.01
N LYS A 74 -12.61 20.46 22.98
CA LYS A 74 -11.50 21.45 22.99
C LYS A 74 -10.28 20.93 23.78
N HIS A 75 -9.99 19.63 23.80
CA HIS A 75 -8.84 19.11 24.53
C HIS A 75 -7.81 18.49 23.60
N LYS A 76 -6.58 19.05 23.75
CA LYS A 76 -5.27 18.63 23.22
C LYS A 76 -5.28 17.44 22.28
N GLN A 77 -5.07 17.74 20.99
CA GLN A 77 -4.77 16.73 19.97
C GLN A 77 -3.46 16.01 20.34
N PRO A 78 -3.43 14.67 20.26
CA PRO A 78 -2.16 13.95 20.16
C PRO A 78 -1.46 14.31 18.85
N ASP A 79 -0.14 14.15 18.80
CA ASP A 79 0.75 14.53 17.68
C ASP A 79 0.50 13.81 16.35
N ASN A 80 -0.62 13.16 16.19
CA ASN A 80 -1.08 12.48 14.96
C ASN A 80 -2.24 13.29 14.37
N TYR A 81 -1.96 13.99 13.31
CA TYR A 81 -2.83 14.94 12.64
C TYR A 81 -4.11 14.34 12.08
N ILE A 82 -5.21 14.44 12.82
CA ILE A 82 -6.54 14.26 12.25
C ILE A 82 -7.02 15.63 11.79
N TYR A 83 -7.03 15.81 10.53
CA TYR A 83 -7.31 17.09 9.93
C TYR A 83 -8.82 17.42 9.89
N THR A 84 -9.19 18.60 10.35
CA THR A 84 -10.59 19.07 10.40
C THR A 84 -11.00 19.96 9.22
N ASN A 85 -10.04 20.44 8.43
CA ASN A 85 -10.31 21.33 7.29
C ASN A 85 -10.39 20.52 5.99
N PRO A 86 -11.23 20.90 5.03
CA PRO A 86 -11.22 20.27 3.72
C PRO A 86 -9.86 20.47 3.04
N ILE A 87 -9.41 19.43 2.35
CA ILE A 87 -8.17 19.48 1.59
C ILE A 87 -8.44 20.22 0.27
N VAL A 88 -7.57 21.13 -0.08
CA VAL A 88 -7.68 21.95 -1.31
C VAL A 88 -6.37 21.86 -2.08
N THR A 89 -6.46 21.56 -3.38
CA THR A 89 -5.35 21.72 -4.32
C THR A 89 -5.54 22.98 -5.14
N ALA A 90 -4.45 23.67 -5.42
CA ALA A 90 -4.43 24.82 -6.31
C ALA A 90 -3.15 24.81 -7.15
N ASP A 91 -3.22 25.27 -8.41
CA ASP A 91 -2.02 25.59 -9.14
C ASP A 91 -1.23 26.70 -8.44
N ARG A 92 0.01 26.94 -8.88
CA ARG A 92 0.91 27.90 -8.24
C ARG A 92 0.27 29.28 -8.10
N ASP A 93 -0.24 29.80 -9.20
CA ASP A 93 -0.77 31.17 -9.24
C ASP A 93 -2.02 31.30 -8.37
N THR A 94 -2.96 30.38 -8.50
CA THR A 94 -4.19 30.34 -7.69
C THR A 94 -3.90 30.11 -6.20
N PHE A 95 -2.85 29.35 -5.86
CA PHE A 95 -2.44 29.14 -4.48
C PHE A 95 -2.03 30.44 -3.82
N PHE A 96 -1.13 31.20 -4.45
CA PHE A 96 -0.64 32.45 -3.90
C PHE A 96 -1.67 33.57 -3.94
N ASP A 97 -2.40 33.68 -5.02
CA ASP A 97 -3.46 34.69 -5.17
C ASP A 97 -4.53 34.58 -4.05
N PHE A 98 -4.93 33.34 -3.72
CA PHE A 98 -5.86 33.11 -2.62
C PHE A 98 -5.32 33.59 -1.26
N ASP A 99 -4.04 33.38 -0.98
CA ASP A 99 -3.44 33.75 0.31
C ASP A 99 -3.22 35.28 0.39
N ILE A 100 -2.92 35.94 -0.72
CA ILE A 100 -2.86 37.40 -0.84
C ILE A 100 -4.23 37.98 -0.58
N GLN A 101 -5.30 37.47 -1.18
CA GLN A 101 -6.66 37.92 -0.96
C GLN A 101 -7.12 37.80 0.50
N LYS A 102 -6.60 36.83 1.23
CA LYS A 102 -6.86 36.65 2.67
C LYS A 102 -5.93 37.47 3.57
N ASN A 103 -5.06 38.31 3.00
CA ASN A 103 -4.04 39.05 3.74
C ASN A 103 -3.21 38.17 4.70
N ARG A 104 -2.89 36.95 4.27
CA ARG A 104 -2.17 35.95 5.04
C ARG A 104 -0.87 35.60 4.32
N LYS A 105 0.22 35.50 5.10
CA LYS A 105 1.45 34.91 4.58
C LYS A 105 1.35 33.39 4.72
N PRO A 106 1.38 32.60 3.62
CA PRO A 106 1.32 31.14 3.71
C PRO A 106 2.59 30.59 4.35
N GLU A 107 2.44 29.61 5.24
CA GLU A 107 3.53 28.80 5.78
C GLU A 107 3.73 27.58 4.88
N ILE A 108 4.55 27.75 3.85
CA ILE A 108 4.75 26.71 2.83
C ILE A 108 5.88 25.78 3.28
N GLU A 109 5.58 24.51 3.31
CA GLU A 109 6.53 23.45 3.63
C GLU A 109 6.66 22.47 2.47
N LEU A 110 7.86 21.91 2.31
CA LEU A 110 8.14 20.73 1.50
C LEU A 110 8.19 19.52 2.46
N ARG A 111 7.47 18.46 2.16
CA ARG A 111 7.52 17.19 2.91
C ARG A 111 7.91 16.05 2.00
N ILE A 112 8.89 15.26 2.44
CA ILE A 112 9.32 14.02 1.79
C ILE A 112 8.72 12.84 2.55
N MET A 113 8.18 11.89 1.81
CA MET A 113 7.46 10.73 2.35
C MET A 113 7.83 9.46 1.56
N TYR A 114 7.64 8.31 2.21
CA TYR A 114 7.72 6.99 1.58
C TYR A 114 9.03 6.71 0.83
N PRO A 115 10.21 6.99 1.42
CA PRO A 115 11.48 6.77 0.76
C PRO A 115 11.77 5.29 0.60
N ARG A 116 12.29 4.91 -0.57
CA ARG A 116 12.74 3.56 -0.91
C ARG A 116 13.98 3.64 -1.77
N ILE A 117 15.04 2.97 -1.37
CA ILE A 117 16.27 2.89 -2.15
C ILE A 117 16.68 1.43 -2.24
N SER A 118 16.93 0.98 -3.46
CA SER A 118 17.60 -0.28 -3.77
C SER A 118 18.81 0.00 -4.64
N PRO A 119 19.73 -0.94 -4.82
CA PRO A 119 20.79 -0.78 -5.81
C PRO A 119 20.21 -0.43 -7.19
N GLY A 120 20.69 0.68 -7.77
CA GLY A 120 20.25 1.17 -9.08
C GLY A 120 18.98 1.99 -9.11
N LYS A 121 18.08 1.88 -8.12
CA LYS A 121 16.76 2.49 -8.18
C LYS A 121 16.28 3.05 -6.85
N GLY A 122 15.78 4.28 -6.87
CA GLY A 122 15.23 4.93 -5.69
C GLY A 122 13.91 5.64 -5.98
N TYR A 123 13.08 5.73 -4.94
CA TYR A 123 11.79 6.42 -4.97
C TYR A 123 11.56 7.17 -3.68
N PHE A 124 10.88 8.29 -3.76
CA PHE A 124 10.19 8.91 -2.65
C PHE A 124 9.02 9.76 -3.13
N SER A 125 8.06 9.98 -2.26
CA SER A 125 6.96 10.91 -2.52
C SER A 125 7.24 12.24 -1.85
N PHE A 126 6.67 13.31 -2.39
CA PHE A 126 6.71 14.61 -1.75
C PHE A 126 5.44 15.41 -1.98
N GLN A 127 5.23 16.40 -1.13
CA GLN A 127 4.17 17.40 -1.21
C GLN A 127 4.76 18.77 -0.91
N ILE A 128 4.17 19.81 -1.48
CA ILE A 128 4.46 21.20 -1.16
C ILE A 128 3.14 21.90 -0.87
N GLY A 129 3.03 22.59 0.27
CA GLY A 129 1.81 23.29 0.62
C GLY A 129 1.81 23.91 1.99
N ASP A 130 0.71 24.57 2.31
CA ASP A 130 0.41 25.07 3.65
C ASP A 130 -0.41 24.02 4.40
N TYR A 131 0.27 23.28 5.26
CA TYR A 131 -0.31 22.15 5.97
C TYR A 131 -1.29 22.58 7.07
N ASN A 132 -1.15 23.78 7.62
CA ASN A 132 -2.07 24.30 8.63
C ASN A 132 -3.46 24.53 8.02
N TYR A 133 -3.51 24.91 6.76
CA TYR A 133 -4.76 25.16 6.02
C TYR A 133 -5.09 24.05 5.02
N LYS A 134 -4.27 22.99 4.95
CA LYS A 134 -4.42 21.86 4.04
C LYS A 134 -4.56 22.25 2.59
N ARG A 135 -3.76 23.15 2.20
CA ARG A 135 -3.71 23.65 0.86
C ARG A 135 -2.39 23.29 0.22
N TYR A 136 -2.46 22.59 -0.89
CA TYR A 136 -1.29 22.00 -1.56
C TYR A 136 -1.12 22.60 -2.94
N VAL A 137 0.15 22.79 -3.33
CA VAL A 137 0.52 23.27 -4.65
C VAL A 137 0.42 22.13 -5.66
N SER A 138 -0.31 22.34 -6.74
CA SER A 138 -0.37 21.47 -7.90
C SER A 138 0.56 21.97 -9.02
N ASN A 139 0.70 21.15 -10.08
CA ASN A 139 1.51 21.47 -11.28
C ASN A 139 3.00 21.72 -11.01
N ILE A 140 3.56 20.98 -10.01
CA ILE A 140 4.99 20.98 -9.74
C ILE A 140 5.70 20.21 -10.86
N THR A 141 6.76 20.80 -11.39
CA THR A 141 7.54 20.27 -12.51
C THR A 141 8.96 19.94 -12.08
N LYS A 142 9.72 19.32 -12.98
CA LYS A 142 11.14 19.02 -12.74
C LYS A 142 11.98 20.28 -12.52
N ASP A 143 11.62 21.39 -13.13
CA ASP A 143 12.37 22.66 -13.05
C ASP A 143 12.22 23.33 -11.68
N ASP A 144 11.18 22.97 -10.94
CA ASP A 144 10.97 23.41 -9.57
C ASP A 144 11.90 22.69 -8.57
N ILE A 145 12.47 21.55 -8.96
CA ILE A 145 13.37 20.77 -8.11
C ILE A 145 14.82 21.21 -8.36
N LYS A 146 15.42 21.88 -7.40
CA LYS A 146 16.78 22.41 -7.50
C LYS A 146 17.86 21.38 -7.21
N SER A 147 17.65 20.50 -6.24
CA SER A 147 18.59 19.43 -5.92
C SER A 147 17.91 18.28 -5.16
N ILE A 148 18.46 17.09 -5.37
CA ILE A 148 18.21 15.92 -4.54
C ILE A 148 19.58 15.36 -4.16
N LYS A 149 19.86 15.27 -2.84
CA LYS A 149 21.13 14.73 -2.32
C LYS A 149 20.85 13.49 -1.48
N LEU A 150 21.78 12.56 -1.58
CA LEU A 150 21.85 11.43 -0.66
C LEU A 150 23.06 11.65 0.25
N ILE A 151 22.90 11.39 1.54
CA ILE A 151 23.92 11.63 2.57
C ILE A 151 24.03 10.36 3.40
N SER A 152 25.24 9.80 3.48
CA SER A 152 25.54 8.64 4.31
C SER A 152 25.69 9.02 5.79
N PRO A 153 25.61 8.05 6.73
CA PRO A 153 25.87 8.30 8.15
C PRO A 153 27.25 8.90 8.44
N ASN A 154 28.23 8.66 7.56
CA ASN A 154 29.60 9.21 7.68
C ASN A 154 29.72 10.65 7.20
N GLY A 155 28.62 11.22 6.66
CA GLY A 155 28.61 12.57 6.10
C GLY A 155 29.01 12.67 4.63
N ASP A 156 29.39 11.56 3.99
CA ASP A 156 29.60 11.55 2.54
C ASP A 156 28.28 11.86 1.83
N SER A 157 28.34 12.70 0.81
CA SER A 157 27.14 13.08 0.09
C SER A 157 27.36 13.05 -1.43
N CYS A 158 26.29 12.73 -2.14
CA CYS A 158 26.27 12.78 -3.59
C CYS A 158 24.96 13.37 -4.10
N GLN A 159 25.01 13.95 -5.29
CA GLN A 159 23.82 14.53 -5.92
C GLN A 159 23.21 13.58 -6.92
N VAL A 160 21.91 13.37 -6.83
CA VAL A 160 21.12 12.63 -7.80
C VAL A 160 21.08 13.43 -9.11
N LYS A 161 21.63 12.85 -10.17
CA LYS A 161 21.73 13.50 -11.49
C LYS A 161 20.54 13.22 -12.40
N LYS A 162 19.96 12.02 -12.25
CA LYS A 162 18.85 11.56 -13.09
C LYS A 162 17.64 11.24 -12.22
N PHE A 163 16.54 11.91 -12.48
CA PHE A 163 15.26 11.63 -11.85
C PHE A 163 14.12 12.01 -12.78
N ARG A 164 12.96 11.41 -12.54
CA ARG A 164 11.68 11.82 -13.11
C ARG A 164 10.70 12.13 -12.01
N ILE A 165 9.75 12.99 -12.28
CA ILE A 165 8.67 13.37 -11.39
C ILE A 165 7.34 12.91 -11.99
N LEU A 166 6.50 12.31 -11.16
CA LEU A 166 5.18 11.79 -11.52
C LEU A 166 4.14 12.32 -10.53
N PRO A 167 3.15 13.08 -10.99
CA PRO A 167 2.02 13.48 -10.15
C PRO A 167 1.16 12.24 -9.87
N LYS A 168 0.99 11.87 -8.59
CA LYS A 168 0.26 10.63 -8.22
C LYS A 168 -1.22 10.65 -8.55
N ARG A 169 -1.83 11.83 -8.70
CA ARG A 169 -3.22 11.95 -9.13
C ARG A 169 -3.49 11.47 -10.56
N ASP A 170 -2.45 11.48 -11.42
CA ASP A 170 -2.57 11.17 -12.85
C ASP A 170 -2.23 9.71 -13.17
N VAL A 171 -1.72 8.96 -12.19
CA VAL A 171 -1.34 7.55 -12.35
C VAL A 171 -2.43 6.61 -11.86
N LYS A 172 -2.42 5.37 -12.36
CA LYS A 172 -3.27 4.30 -11.83
C LYS A 172 -2.81 3.92 -10.41
N ARG A 173 -3.77 3.81 -9.49
CA ARG A 173 -3.51 3.56 -8.05
C ARG A 173 -4.20 2.31 -7.57
N HIS A 174 -3.55 1.60 -6.66
CA HIS A 174 -4.13 0.44 -6.00
C HIS A 174 -3.97 0.56 -4.48
N PHE A 175 -5.07 0.66 -3.79
CA PHE A 175 -5.14 0.68 -2.34
C PHE A 175 -5.61 -0.66 -1.81
N SER A 176 -4.87 -1.26 -0.88
CA SER A 176 -5.26 -2.50 -0.20
C SER A 176 -5.45 -2.26 1.28
N PHE A 177 -6.67 -2.42 1.77
CA PHE A 177 -7.00 -2.34 3.18
C PHE A 177 -6.90 -3.72 3.81
N VAL A 178 -6.05 -3.85 4.85
CA VAL A 178 -5.81 -5.08 5.61
C VAL A 178 -6.31 -4.86 7.03
N LEU A 179 -7.48 -5.41 7.33
CA LEU A 179 -8.29 -5.04 8.48
C LEU A 179 -8.30 -6.16 9.53
N ASP A 180 -7.82 -5.83 10.73
CA ASP A 180 -7.82 -6.71 11.89
C ASP A 180 -9.25 -6.97 12.37
N HIS A 181 -9.57 -8.25 12.52
CA HIS A 181 -10.82 -8.78 13.01
C HIS A 181 -10.60 -9.77 14.17
N SER A 182 -9.49 -9.62 14.87
CA SER A 182 -9.24 -10.38 16.11
C SER A 182 -10.23 -10.04 17.20
N GLY A 183 -10.29 -10.88 18.24
CA GLY A 183 -11.30 -10.76 19.29
C GLY A 183 -11.25 -9.45 20.08
N SER A 184 -10.11 -8.78 20.15
CA SER A 184 -9.93 -7.47 20.79
C SER A 184 -10.72 -6.36 20.10
N MET A 185 -10.93 -6.46 18.79
CA MET A 185 -11.74 -5.50 18.04
C MET A 185 -13.20 -5.48 18.44
N GLY A 186 -13.79 -6.63 18.72
CA GLY A 186 -15.22 -6.74 19.03
C GLY A 186 -16.15 -6.19 17.94
N ASN A 187 -17.45 -6.37 18.07
CA ASN A 187 -18.41 -6.04 17.00
C ASN A 187 -18.46 -4.55 16.67
N VAL A 188 -18.46 -3.70 17.69
CA VAL A 188 -18.67 -2.26 17.48
C VAL A 188 -17.50 -1.62 16.75
N ARG A 189 -16.26 -1.95 17.13
CA ARG A 189 -15.07 -1.39 16.49
C ARG A 189 -14.91 -1.90 15.08
N ALA A 190 -15.17 -3.18 14.87
CA ALA A 190 -15.11 -3.77 13.54
C ALA A 190 -16.14 -3.15 12.59
N ASP A 191 -17.38 -2.93 13.03
CA ASP A 191 -18.40 -2.24 12.24
C ASP A 191 -17.97 -0.81 11.91
N MET A 192 -17.38 -0.10 12.86
CA MET A 192 -16.89 1.26 12.66
C MET A 192 -15.67 1.31 11.75
N LEU A 193 -14.78 0.31 11.82
CA LEU A 193 -13.64 0.16 10.92
C LEU A 193 -14.10 -0.05 9.47
N GLN A 194 -15.04 -0.98 9.25
CA GLN A 194 -15.64 -1.22 7.93
C GLN A 194 -16.27 0.05 7.35
N GLN A 195 -17.02 0.75 8.19
CA GLN A 195 -17.65 2.00 7.80
C GLN A 195 -16.63 3.10 7.49
N GLY A 196 -15.55 3.17 8.27
CA GLY A 196 -14.44 4.09 8.04
C GLY A 196 -13.80 3.87 6.67
N VAL A 197 -13.50 2.63 6.34
CA VAL A 197 -12.94 2.24 5.03
C VAL A 197 -13.92 2.59 3.90
N TYR A 198 -15.19 2.25 4.04
CA TYR A 198 -16.19 2.58 3.03
C TYR A 198 -16.30 4.09 2.78
N ASN A 199 -16.36 4.88 3.86
CA ASN A 199 -16.44 6.34 3.75
C ASN A 199 -15.20 6.92 3.06
N ALA A 200 -14.01 6.39 3.37
CA ALA A 200 -12.77 6.81 2.75
C ALA A 200 -12.73 6.49 1.25
N ILE A 201 -13.13 5.28 0.86
CA ILE A 201 -13.21 4.87 -0.54
C ILE A 201 -14.20 5.78 -1.30
N ASN A 202 -15.38 6.04 -0.72
CA ASN A 202 -16.38 6.89 -1.34
C ASN A 202 -15.88 8.35 -1.46
N TYR A 203 -15.21 8.87 -0.43
CA TYR A 203 -14.58 10.19 -0.47
C TYR A 203 -13.49 10.26 -1.54
N ASN A 204 -12.61 9.27 -1.58
CA ASN A 204 -11.56 9.22 -2.60
C ASN A 204 -12.14 9.17 -4.02
N ASN A 205 -13.20 8.41 -4.22
CA ASN A 205 -13.86 8.34 -5.53
C ASN A 205 -14.51 9.68 -5.94
N ASP A 206 -14.95 10.49 -4.97
CA ASP A 206 -15.50 11.82 -5.24
C ASP A 206 -14.40 12.84 -5.64
N ILE A 207 -13.16 12.65 -5.18
CA ILE A 207 -12.00 13.50 -5.52
C ILE A 207 -11.15 12.95 -6.66
N ASP A 208 -11.21 11.64 -6.95
CA ASP A 208 -10.52 10.98 -8.05
C ASP A 208 -11.33 11.09 -9.34
N VAL A 209 -11.31 12.26 -9.94
CA VAL A 209 -12.04 12.54 -11.20
C VAL A 209 -11.57 11.68 -12.37
N SER A 210 -10.37 11.12 -12.30
CA SER A 210 -9.82 10.22 -13.33
C SER A 210 -10.32 8.78 -13.20
N ASN A 211 -10.94 8.42 -12.07
CA ASN A 211 -11.37 7.04 -11.73
C ASN A 211 -10.25 6.00 -11.87
N ASN A 212 -9.05 6.39 -11.48
CA ASN A 212 -7.83 5.59 -11.63
C ASN A 212 -7.51 4.70 -10.41
N SER A 213 -8.38 4.67 -9.41
CA SER A 213 -8.16 3.91 -8.18
C SER A 213 -8.82 2.52 -8.21
N VAL A 214 -8.04 1.49 -7.86
CA VAL A 214 -8.49 0.12 -7.55
C VAL A 214 -8.41 -0.09 -6.06
N TYR A 215 -9.33 -0.85 -5.49
CA TYR A 215 -9.34 -1.13 -4.06
C TYR A 215 -9.39 -2.63 -3.81
N THR A 216 -8.54 -3.09 -2.90
CA THR A 216 -8.58 -4.45 -2.35
C THR A 216 -8.91 -4.39 -0.88
N ILE A 217 -9.74 -5.32 -0.41
CA ILE A 217 -10.10 -5.44 0.98
C ILE A 217 -9.75 -6.83 1.48
N HIS A 218 -8.93 -6.88 2.52
CA HIS A 218 -8.60 -8.08 3.27
C HIS A 218 -9.13 -7.96 4.70
N LYS A 219 -9.55 -9.09 5.23
CA LYS A 219 -9.86 -9.29 6.63
C LYS A 219 -8.91 -10.34 7.19
N PHE A 220 -8.44 -10.13 8.41
CA PHE A 220 -7.65 -11.17 9.09
C PHE A 220 -7.96 -11.22 10.59
N ASP A 221 -7.80 -12.41 11.15
CA ASP A 221 -7.67 -12.64 12.58
C ASP A 221 -6.42 -13.48 12.84
N GLY A 222 -6.51 -14.69 13.32
CA GLY A 222 -5.41 -15.65 13.47
C GLY A 222 -5.73 -16.99 12.83
N GLU A 223 -4.80 -17.95 12.97
CA GLU A 223 -5.02 -19.35 12.62
C GLU A 223 -5.48 -19.58 11.16
N GLY A 224 -4.82 -18.93 10.20
CA GLY A 224 -5.11 -19.10 8.78
C GLY A 224 -6.36 -18.39 8.26
N ASN A 225 -7.05 -17.64 9.12
CA ASN A 225 -8.23 -16.89 8.72
C ASN A 225 -7.85 -15.53 8.11
N ILE A 226 -7.22 -15.56 6.95
CA ILE A 226 -6.91 -14.37 6.17
C ILE A 226 -7.72 -14.43 4.89
N ASN A 227 -8.68 -13.53 4.78
CA ASN A 227 -9.63 -13.53 3.68
C ASN A 227 -9.41 -12.33 2.78
N HIS A 228 -9.07 -12.58 1.52
CA HIS A 228 -9.22 -11.60 0.45
C HIS A 228 -10.70 -11.52 0.09
N LEU A 229 -11.34 -10.41 0.43
CA LEU A 229 -12.78 -10.24 0.22
C LEU A 229 -13.09 -9.84 -1.22
N ILE A 230 -12.39 -8.85 -1.73
CA ILE A 230 -12.62 -8.29 -3.06
C ILE A 230 -11.44 -7.46 -3.56
N THR A 231 -11.27 -7.42 -4.87
CA THR A 231 -10.52 -6.38 -5.60
C THR A 231 -11.44 -5.78 -6.66
N SER A 232 -11.75 -4.51 -6.58
CA SER A 232 -12.69 -3.84 -7.50
C SER A 232 -12.49 -2.33 -7.57
N LYS A 233 -12.97 -1.73 -8.67
CA LYS A 233 -13.23 -0.29 -8.81
C LYS A 233 -14.69 0.06 -8.54
N ASN A 234 -15.56 -0.94 -8.51
CA ASN A 234 -17.01 -0.75 -8.41
C ASN A 234 -17.43 -0.55 -6.95
N LEU A 235 -17.88 0.67 -6.62
CA LEU A 235 -18.30 1.04 -5.27
C LEU A 235 -19.42 0.15 -4.71
N SER A 236 -20.36 -0.30 -5.54
CA SER A 236 -21.45 -1.17 -5.07
C SER A 236 -20.94 -2.56 -4.67
N GLN A 237 -19.97 -3.10 -5.42
CA GLN A 237 -19.33 -4.38 -5.08
C GLN A 237 -18.49 -4.26 -3.81
N LEU A 238 -17.70 -3.19 -3.68
CA LEU A 238 -16.92 -2.89 -2.47
C LEU A 238 -17.82 -2.73 -1.25
N TYR A 239 -18.90 -1.99 -1.39
CA TYR A 239 -19.90 -1.85 -0.33
C TYR A 239 -20.48 -3.21 0.08
N SER A 240 -20.93 -4.02 -0.89
CA SER A 240 -21.50 -5.34 -0.63
C SER A 240 -20.52 -6.29 0.06
N SER A 241 -19.23 -6.15 -0.17
CA SER A 241 -18.20 -6.96 0.49
C SER A 241 -17.97 -6.58 1.96
N LEU A 242 -18.23 -5.34 2.32
CA LEU A 242 -18.09 -4.82 3.69
C LEU A 242 -19.34 -5.02 4.57
N VAL A 243 -20.50 -5.28 3.96
CA VAL A 243 -21.77 -5.43 4.71
C VAL A 243 -22.02 -6.92 5.05
N PRO A 244 -22.48 -7.26 6.27
CA PRO A 244 -22.94 -8.62 6.56
C PRO A 244 -24.06 -9.08 5.62
N PRO A 245 -24.10 -10.38 5.21
CA PRO A 245 -23.26 -11.50 5.65
C PRO A 245 -21.93 -11.62 4.90
N ASN A 246 -21.69 -10.85 3.83
CA ASN A 246 -20.50 -10.95 2.99
C ASN A 246 -19.30 -10.20 3.58
N GLY A 247 -19.56 -9.33 4.55
CA GLY A 247 -18.53 -8.51 5.18
C GLY A 247 -17.73 -9.25 6.23
N LEU A 248 -17.12 -8.47 7.10
CA LEU A 248 -16.22 -8.92 8.13
C LEU A 248 -16.99 -9.58 9.29
N ASN A 249 -17.35 -10.83 9.13
CA ASN A 249 -18.05 -11.62 10.14
C ASN A 249 -17.07 -12.48 10.93
N GLY A 250 -17.32 -12.55 12.23
CA GLY A 250 -16.54 -13.40 13.14
C GLY A 250 -15.28 -12.70 13.67
N TYR A 251 -14.95 -13.05 14.88
CA TYR A 251 -13.79 -12.53 15.61
C TYR A 251 -12.98 -13.74 16.03
N GLY A 252 -11.77 -13.86 15.45
CA GLY A 252 -10.80 -14.85 15.84
C GLY A 252 -10.26 -14.58 17.25
N LYS A 253 -9.55 -15.55 17.81
CA LYS A 253 -8.94 -15.40 19.14
C LYS A 253 -7.52 -14.85 19.09
N SER A 254 -6.95 -14.67 17.91
CA SER A 254 -5.55 -14.35 17.70
C SER A 254 -5.38 -13.37 16.54
N THR A 255 -4.16 -12.91 16.32
CA THR A 255 -3.81 -11.88 15.33
C THR A 255 -2.58 -12.30 14.56
N ALA A 256 -2.70 -12.47 13.23
CA ALA A 256 -1.64 -12.92 12.31
C ALA A 256 -1.24 -11.80 11.34
N ILE A 257 -0.54 -10.77 11.84
CA ILE A 257 -0.21 -9.56 11.07
C ILE A 257 0.71 -9.88 9.89
N LYS A 258 1.78 -10.64 10.11
CA LYS A 258 2.74 -10.99 9.05
C LYS A 258 2.08 -11.78 7.92
N ASP A 259 1.23 -12.74 8.28
CA ASP A 259 0.54 -13.59 7.31
C ASP A 259 -0.47 -12.78 6.49
N ALA A 260 -1.17 -11.84 7.14
CA ALA A 260 -2.08 -10.91 6.47
C ALA A 260 -1.35 -9.99 5.49
N LEU A 261 -0.20 -9.43 5.91
CA LEU A 261 0.66 -8.64 5.03
C LEU A 261 1.20 -9.48 3.87
N PHE A 262 1.65 -10.71 4.11
CA PHE A 262 2.14 -11.60 3.05
C PHE A 262 1.07 -11.83 1.99
N GLN A 263 -0.16 -12.12 2.39
CA GLN A 263 -1.27 -12.28 1.45
C GLN A 263 -1.59 -10.99 0.70
N ALA A 264 -1.68 -9.86 1.40
CA ALA A 264 -1.97 -8.58 0.78
C ALA A 264 -0.90 -8.17 -0.24
N VAL A 265 0.39 -8.35 0.11
CA VAL A 265 1.51 -8.10 -0.81
C VAL A 265 1.41 -9.01 -2.04
N ASN A 266 1.05 -10.28 -1.88
CA ASN A 266 0.88 -11.19 -3.01
C ASN A 266 -0.25 -10.74 -3.95
N VAL A 267 -1.39 -10.35 -3.39
CA VAL A 267 -2.55 -9.91 -4.20
C VAL A 267 -2.24 -8.63 -4.95
N ILE A 268 -1.72 -7.61 -4.26
CA ILE A 268 -1.47 -6.31 -4.88
C ILE A 268 -0.26 -6.32 -5.84
N SER A 269 0.70 -7.25 -5.63
CA SER A 269 1.82 -7.45 -6.56
C SER A 269 1.35 -7.98 -7.91
N ALA A 270 0.22 -8.68 -7.97
CA ALA A 270 -0.35 -9.19 -9.21
C ALA A 270 -0.91 -8.09 -10.13
N ASP A 271 -1.19 -6.91 -9.58
CA ASP A 271 -1.58 -5.75 -10.37
C ASP A 271 -0.34 -5.10 -11.00
N THR A 272 -0.20 -5.29 -12.30
CA THR A 272 0.89 -4.71 -13.10
C THR A 272 0.52 -3.40 -13.77
N GLU A 273 -0.76 -3.02 -13.72
CA GLU A 273 -1.25 -1.79 -14.34
C GLU A 273 -1.14 -0.57 -13.43
N SER A 274 -1.23 -0.77 -12.11
CA SER A 274 -1.16 0.33 -11.15
C SER A 274 0.28 0.73 -10.87
N GLU A 275 0.58 1.99 -11.16
CA GLU A 275 1.91 2.59 -10.96
C GLU A 275 2.16 2.91 -9.49
N MET A 276 1.11 3.25 -8.74
CA MET A 276 1.18 3.51 -7.31
C MET A 276 0.39 2.45 -6.55
N LYS A 277 1.03 1.82 -5.57
CA LYS A 277 0.45 0.77 -4.74
C LYS A 277 0.64 1.07 -3.27
N MET A 278 -0.42 0.89 -2.49
CA MET A 278 -0.37 1.12 -1.03
C MET A 278 -1.18 0.07 -0.29
N ILE A 279 -0.58 -0.49 0.76
CA ILE A 279 -1.27 -1.31 1.75
C ILE A 279 -1.51 -0.43 2.98
N VAL A 280 -2.74 -0.42 3.48
CA VAL A 280 -3.12 0.19 4.76
C VAL A 280 -3.46 -0.93 5.73
N LEU A 281 -2.53 -1.25 6.62
CA LEU A 281 -2.68 -2.24 7.67
C LEU A 281 -3.27 -1.58 8.91
N PHE A 282 -4.37 -2.12 9.40
CA PHE A 282 -5.01 -1.69 10.65
C PHE A 282 -5.02 -2.83 11.66
N THR A 283 -4.57 -2.56 12.90
CA THR A 283 -4.62 -3.53 14.02
C THR A 283 -4.69 -2.86 15.38
N ASP A 284 -5.31 -3.53 16.35
CA ASP A 284 -5.31 -3.13 17.75
C ASP A 284 -4.51 -4.10 18.66
N GLY A 285 -3.81 -5.10 18.06
CA GLY A 285 -3.21 -6.21 18.77
C GLY A 285 -1.73 -6.47 18.46
N TYR A 286 -1.24 -7.53 19.12
CA TYR A 286 0.09 -8.10 18.90
C TYR A 286 -0.02 -9.25 17.92
N SER A 287 0.95 -9.39 16.99
CA SER A 287 1.07 -10.60 16.18
C SER A 287 1.46 -11.79 17.06
N ASN A 288 0.61 -12.82 17.11
CA ASN A 288 0.78 -13.95 18.03
C ASN A 288 0.58 -15.34 17.41
N THR A 289 0.17 -15.43 16.15
CA THR A 289 -0.16 -16.68 15.48
C THR A 289 0.22 -16.71 14.01
N ASP A 290 1.36 -16.14 13.65
CA ASP A 290 1.83 -16.21 12.26
C ASP A 290 2.26 -17.65 11.89
N GLU A 291 1.64 -18.23 10.86
CA GLU A 291 1.92 -19.56 10.36
C GLU A 291 2.93 -19.57 9.21
N VAL A 292 3.00 -18.47 8.46
CA VAL A 292 3.91 -18.33 7.32
C VAL A 292 5.36 -18.35 7.81
N LYS A 293 6.15 -19.29 7.29
CA LYS A 293 7.57 -19.48 7.65
C LYS A 293 8.51 -18.44 6.99
N ILE A 294 7.98 -17.53 6.20
CA ILE A 294 8.74 -16.47 5.54
C ILE A 294 9.03 -15.38 6.57
N PRO A 295 10.26 -14.89 6.70
CA PRO A 295 10.58 -13.75 7.55
C PRO A 295 9.80 -12.49 7.16
N LEU A 296 9.47 -11.64 8.12
CA LEU A 296 8.82 -10.35 7.85
C LEU A 296 9.64 -9.48 6.90
N SER A 297 10.97 -9.51 7.03
CA SER A 297 11.89 -8.81 6.12
C SER A 297 11.69 -9.20 4.65
N ASP A 298 11.41 -10.47 4.37
CA ASP A 298 11.14 -10.93 2.99
C ASP A 298 9.78 -10.43 2.48
N VAL A 299 8.77 -10.33 3.35
CA VAL A 299 7.47 -9.74 3.01
C VAL A 299 7.63 -8.26 2.68
N ILE A 300 8.36 -7.53 3.52
CA ILE A 300 8.65 -6.11 3.31
C ILE A 300 9.46 -5.90 2.04
N ARG A 301 10.50 -6.70 1.81
CA ARG A 301 11.29 -6.64 0.60
C ARG A 301 10.45 -6.89 -0.66
N LYS A 302 9.58 -7.89 -0.63
CA LYS A 302 8.65 -8.11 -1.74
C LYS A 302 7.77 -6.89 -1.99
N ALA A 303 7.30 -6.22 -0.94
CA ALA A 303 6.55 -4.98 -1.07
C ALA A 303 7.40 -3.88 -1.75
N ILE A 304 8.66 -3.70 -1.30
CA ILE A 304 9.60 -2.73 -1.89
C ILE A 304 9.82 -3.02 -3.37
N ASN A 305 10.14 -4.26 -3.73
CA ASN A 305 10.41 -4.67 -5.11
C ASN A 305 9.22 -4.44 -6.05
N ASN A 306 8.00 -4.47 -5.51
CA ASN A 306 6.77 -4.23 -6.26
C ASN A 306 6.24 -2.79 -6.15
N ASN A 307 7.06 -1.88 -5.65
CA ASN A 307 6.69 -0.48 -5.46
C ASN A 307 5.46 -0.29 -4.55
N ILE A 308 5.32 -1.11 -3.51
CA ILE A 308 4.20 -1.09 -2.56
C ILE A 308 4.63 -0.37 -1.29
N ASN A 309 3.95 0.71 -0.93
CA ASN A 309 4.08 1.36 0.38
C ASN A 309 3.18 0.66 1.40
N ILE A 310 3.66 0.46 2.63
CA ILE A 310 2.84 -0.10 3.71
C ILE A 310 2.64 0.97 4.79
N VAL A 311 1.44 1.51 4.85
CA VAL A 311 0.98 2.38 5.92
C VAL A 311 0.43 1.52 7.04
N VAL A 312 0.81 1.80 8.28
CA VAL A 312 0.30 1.08 9.44
C VAL A 312 -0.53 1.99 10.34
N VAL A 313 -1.64 1.46 10.84
CA VAL A 313 -2.55 2.12 11.77
C VAL A 313 -2.66 1.27 13.01
N GLY A 314 -2.12 1.76 14.13
CA GLY A 314 -2.29 1.14 15.44
C GLY A 314 -3.45 1.75 16.20
N PHE A 315 -4.35 0.92 16.76
CA PHE A 315 -5.49 1.36 17.53
C PHE A 315 -5.32 1.13 19.04
N GLY A 316 -5.58 2.19 19.82
CA GLY A 316 -5.49 2.11 21.28
C GLY A 316 -4.06 2.10 21.81
N SER A 317 -3.81 1.32 22.88
CA SER A 317 -2.52 1.26 23.58
C SER A 317 -1.90 -0.15 23.68
N GLN A 318 -2.59 -1.16 23.14
CA GLN A 318 -2.24 -2.57 23.36
C GLN A 318 -1.73 -3.28 22.11
N TYR A 319 -1.16 -2.57 21.15
CA TYR A 319 -0.52 -3.14 19.98
C TYR A 319 1.02 -3.06 20.09
N ASP A 320 1.72 -3.88 19.31
CA ASP A 320 3.19 -3.82 19.22
C ASP A 320 3.64 -2.62 18.40
N GLU A 321 3.83 -1.50 19.09
CA GLU A 321 4.24 -0.25 18.46
C GLU A 321 5.60 -0.38 17.78
N LYS A 322 6.55 -1.12 18.34
CA LYS A 322 7.87 -1.31 17.74
C LYS A 322 7.79 -2.13 16.46
N TYR A 323 7.00 -3.18 16.47
CA TYR A 323 6.79 -4.04 15.32
C TYR A 323 6.11 -3.30 14.16
N LEU A 324 5.03 -2.55 14.44
CA LEU A 324 4.35 -1.75 13.43
C LEU A 324 5.23 -0.61 12.89
N ASN A 325 6.04 0.01 13.77
CA ASN A 325 6.99 1.04 13.35
C ASN A 325 8.04 0.48 12.38
N ALA A 326 8.57 -0.71 12.67
CA ALA A 326 9.52 -1.36 11.79
C ALA A 326 8.91 -1.68 10.42
N ILE A 327 7.67 -2.19 10.38
CA ILE A 327 6.96 -2.43 9.11
C ILE A 327 6.84 -1.15 8.29
N ALA A 328 6.34 -0.06 8.87
CA ALA A 328 6.17 1.21 8.17
C ALA A 328 7.51 1.78 7.70
N TYR A 329 8.50 1.81 8.59
CA TYR A 329 9.80 2.40 8.33
C TYR A 329 10.52 1.71 7.17
N PHE A 330 10.61 0.38 7.20
CA PHE A 330 11.31 -0.37 6.16
C PHE A 330 10.53 -0.48 4.85
N ALA A 331 9.20 -0.43 4.90
CA ALA A 331 8.37 -0.44 3.70
C ALA A 331 8.15 0.97 3.09
N GLY A 332 8.83 1.99 3.59
CA GLY A 332 8.70 3.36 3.12
C GLY A 332 7.30 3.95 3.32
N GLY A 333 6.57 3.50 4.35
CA GLY A 333 5.23 3.97 4.66
C GLY A 333 5.18 4.88 5.89
N ASN A 334 3.98 5.36 6.19
CA ASN A 334 3.69 6.15 7.37
C ASN A 334 3.04 5.31 8.46
N ARG A 335 3.15 5.81 9.69
CA ARG A 335 2.50 5.25 10.86
C ARG A 335 1.48 6.22 11.41
N TYR A 336 0.31 5.69 11.74
CA TYR A 336 -0.75 6.42 12.43
C TYR A 336 -1.15 5.71 13.71
N LYS A 337 -1.53 6.49 14.72
CA LYS A 337 -2.09 6.01 15.98
C LYS A 337 -3.48 6.61 16.17
N VAL A 338 -4.44 5.76 16.50
CA VAL A 338 -5.83 6.14 16.70
C VAL A 338 -6.27 5.71 18.08
N TRP A 339 -6.99 6.55 18.80
CA TRP A 339 -7.44 6.27 20.17
C TRP A 339 -8.91 5.94 20.26
N HIS A 340 -9.70 6.47 19.32
CA HIS A 340 -11.14 6.31 19.32
C HIS A 340 -11.66 5.87 17.96
N GLU A 341 -12.60 4.95 17.97
CA GLU A 341 -13.21 4.37 16.78
C GLU A 341 -13.91 5.41 15.87
N ASN A 342 -14.33 6.55 16.41
CA ASN A 342 -14.94 7.63 15.63
C ASN A 342 -13.92 8.39 14.75
N GLU A 343 -12.63 8.13 14.94
CA GLU A 343 -11.56 8.72 14.15
C GLU A 343 -11.28 7.94 12.84
N PHE A 344 -11.76 6.70 12.73
CA PHE A 344 -11.42 5.82 11.59
C PHE A 344 -11.75 6.44 10.22
N SER A 345 -12.97 6.93 10.03
CA SER A 345 -13.35 7.52 8.74
C SER A 345 -12.44 8.67 8.33
N GLN A 346 -12.17 9.60 9.25
CA GLN A 346 -11.36 10.76 8.95
C GLN A 346 -9.91 10.38 8.67
N LEU A 347 -9.37 9.39 9.39
CA LEU A 347 -8.02 8.91 9.17
C LEU A 347 -7.86 8.29 7.78
N PHE A 348 -8.72 7.35 7.41
CA PHE A 348 -8.65 6.71 6.10
C PHE A 348 -8.89 7.69 4.95
N GLU A 349 -9.83 8.62 5.11
CA GLU A 349 -10.03 9.72 4.15
C GLU A 349 -8.73 10.53 3.96
N ASN A 350 -8.03 10.86 5.04
CA ASN A 350 -6.77 11.60 4.99
C ASN A 350 -5.66 10.79 4.31
N ILE A 351 -5.52 9.51 4.65
CA ILE A 351 -4.50 8.63 4.03
C ILE A 351 -4.68 8.62 2.51
N LEU A 352 -5.91 8.44 2.02
CA LEU A 352 -6.18 8.41 0.58
C LEU A 352 -5.99 9.78 -0.07
N ALA A 353 -6.40 10.86 0.60
CA ALA A 353 -6.24 12.21 0.10
C ALA A 353 -4.76 12.61 0.00
N ASP A 354 -3.95 12.32 1.03
CA ASP A 354 -2.51 12.62 1.02
C ASP A 354 -1.80 11.99 -0.17
N VAL A 355 -2.18 10.77 -0.54
CA VAL A 355 -1.63 10.12 -1.73
C VAL A 355 -2.01 10.84 -3.01
N ASN A 356 -3.28 11.22 -3.16
CA ASN A 356 -3.74 11.90 -4.38
C ASN A 356 -3.06 13.25 -4.61
N LEU A 357 -2.57 13.89 -3.55
CA LEU A 357 -1.96 15.21 -3.57
C LEU A 357 -0.43 15.19 -3.66
N SER A 358 0.17 14.01 -3.68
CA SER A 358 1.62 13.86 -3.71
C SER A 358 2.16 13.67 -5.13
N TYR A 359 3.45 13.95 -5.26
CA TYR A 359 4.27 13.62 -6.41
C TYR A 359 5.22 12.50 -6.04
N GLU A 360 5.58 11.66 -6.99
CA GLU A 360 6.63 10.68 -6.82
C GLU A 360 7.87 11.08 -7.60
N ILE A 361 9.03 11.02 -6.96
CA ILE A 361 10.33 11.07 -7.61
C ILE A 361 10.82 9.64 -7.77
N GLU A 362 11.10 9.24 -9.01
CA GLU A 362 11.91 8.07 -9.33
C GLU A 362 13.31 8.55 -9.72
N PHE A 363 14.34 7.94 -9.15
CA PHE A 363 15.72 8.38 -9.39
C PHE A 363 16.72 7.22 -9.40
N SER A 364 17.88 7.46 -10.05
CA SER A 364 19.03 6.57 -9.94
C SER A 364 19.88 7.01 -8.75
N PRO A 365 19.95 6.22 -7.67
CA PRO A 365 20.72 6.58 -6.49
C PRO A 365 22.21 6.58 -6.83
N CYS A 366 22.94 7.55 -6.31
CA CYS A 366 24.39 7.65 -6.44
C CYS A 366 25.15 6.98 -5.30
N MET A 367 24.43 6.47 -4.30
CA MET A 367 24.94 5.63 -3.21
C MET A 367 23.83 4.71 -2.68
N PHE A 368 24.25 3.61 -2.06
CA PHE A 368 23.39 2.69 -1.36
C PHE A 368 24.06 2.29 -0.03
N GLY A 369 23.29 2.11 1.05
CA GLY A 369 23.84 1.80 2.38
C GLY A 369 22.75 1.51 3.40
N ASP A 370 23.17 1.31 4.66
CA ASP A 370 22.26 0.95 5.76
C ASP A 370 21.25 2.04 6.08
N GLU A 371 21.73 3.26 6.15
CA GLU A 371 20.92 4.42 6.43
C GLU A 371 21.34 5.57 5.52
N ILE A 372 20.39 6.13 4.80
CA ILE A 372 20.65 7.22 3.87
C ILE A 372 19.69 8.34 4.17
N GLN A 373 20.21 9.54 4.44
CA GLN A 373 19.41 10.75 4.48
C GLN A 373 19.18 11.25 3.05
N ILE A 374 17.93 11.45 2.70
CA ILE A 374 17.52 12.06 1.43
C ILE A 374 17.19 13.52 1.73
N GLU A 375 17.90 14.45 1.11
CA GLU A 375 17.64 15.88 1.16
C GLU A 375 17.15 16.36 -0.19
N MET A 376 16.04 17.07 -0.22
CA MET A 376 15.48 17.69 -1.42
C MET A 376 15.32 19.20 -1.24
N MET A 377 15.69 19.94 -2.26
CA MET A 377 15.47 21.39 -2.35
C MET A 377 14.57 21.69 -3.54
N ALA A 378 13.51 22.44 -3.31
CA ALA A 378 12.58 22.90 -4.33
C ALA A 378 12.40 24.43 -4.24
N ASP A 379 12.20 25.07 -5.38
CA ASP A 379 11.92 26.50 -5.49
C ASP A 379 10.65 26.68 -6.32
N ILE A 380 9.54 26.97 -5.66
CA ILE A 380 8.25 27.23 -6.31
C ILE A 380 7.91 28.72 -6.37
N LEU A 381 8.71 29.55 -5.69
CA LEU A 381 8.66 31.02 -5.74
C LEU A 381 10.06 31.49 -6.00
N GLU A 382 10.29 32.22 -7.05
CA GLU A 382 11.60 32.73 -7.41
C GLU A 382 12.36 33.27 -6.18
N GLY A 383 13.40 32.52 -5.74
CA GLY A 383 14.23 32.87 -4.59
C GLY A 383 13.84 32.29 -3.23
N ASN A 384 12.74 31.54 -3.10
CA ASN A 384 12.36 30.84 -1.87
C ASN A 384 12.68 29.34 -1.97
N ASN A 385 13.86 28.96 -1.53
CA ASN A 385 14.26 27.56 -1.49
C ASN A 385 13.59 26.85 -0.30
N LEU A 386 12.74 25.90 -0.60
CA LEU A 386 12.17 24.98 0.37
C LEU A 386 13.09 23.76 0.48
N THR A 387 13.49 23.40 1.68
CA THR A 387 14.34 22.22 1.92
C THR A 387 13.65 21.27 2.89
N SER A 388 13.70 19.99 2.59
CA SER A 388 13.22 18.93 3.47
C SER A 388 14.16 17.75 3.42
N SER A 389 14.13 16.93 4.47
CA SER A 389 14.88 15.69 4.52
C SER A 389 14.10 14.56 5.15
N THR A 390 14.42 13.34 4.76
CA THR A 390 13.91 12.11 5.36
C THR A 390 15.00 11.05 5.38
N PHE A 391 14.77 9.94 6.09
CA PHE A 391 15.71 8.83 6.16
C PHE A 391 15.12 7.59 5.52
N PHE A 392 15.99 6.84 4.85
CA PHE A 392 15.75 5.49 4.40
C PHE A 392 16.76 4.57 5.08
N ALA A 393 16.32 3.42 5.57
CA ALA A 393 17.19 2.39 6.09
C ALA A 393 17.02 1.07 5.36
N THR A 394 18.13 0.42 5.07
CA THR A 394 18.15 -0.94 4.56
C THR A 394 18.10 -1.91 5.74
N PRO A 395 17.20 -2.89 5.77
CA PRO A 395 17.22 -3.93 6.79
C PRO A 395 18.54 -4.69 6.72
N ALA A 396 19.37 -4.58 7.78
CA ALA A 396 20.69 -5.22 7.85
C ALA A 396 20.72 -6.41 8.81
N ASP A 397 19.59 -6.81 9.38
CA ASP A 397 19.49 -7.93 10.31
C ASP A 397 19.63 -9.26 9.58
N GLN A 398 20.12 -10.27 10.30
CA GLN A 398 20.21 -11.64 9.79
C GLN A 398 18.86 -12.12 9.25
N GLY A 399 18.86 -12.66 8.03
CA GLY A 399 17.66 -13.09 7.31
C GLY A 399 17.00 -11.99 6.50
N SER A 400 17.43 -10.72 6.62
CA SER A 400 16.96 -9.65 5.73
C SER A 400 17.56 -9.80 4.32
N SER A 401 16.94 -9.15 3.35
CA SER A 401 17.35 -9.26 1.97
C SER A 401 17.58 -7.89 1.35
N ILE A 402 18.61 -7.81 0.52
CA ILE A 402 18.88 -6.66 -0.34
C ILE A 402 18.06 -6.87 -1.62
N ALA A 403 17.21 -5.91 -1.94
CA ALA A 403 16.50 -5.91 -3.22
C ALA A 403 17.51 -5.67 -4.36
N VAL A 404 17.48 -6.52 -5.37
CA VAL A 404 18.38 -6.43 -6.52
C VAL A 404 17.57 -6.68 -7.79
N ASP A 405 17.60 -5.71 -8.71
CA ASP A 405 16.88 -5.76 -9.97
C ASP A 405 17.73 -6.38 -11.11
N ILE A 406 18.51 -7.41 -10.80
CA ILE A 406 19.24 -8.17 -11.82
C ILE A 406 18.35 -9.26 -12.40
N LEU A 407 17.89 -9.07 -13.61
CA LEU A 407 17.03 -9.99 -14.35
C LEU A 407 17.83 -10.77 -15.40
N PHE A 408 17.32 -11.95 -15.76
CA PHE A 408 17.93 -12.86 -16.73
C PHE A 408 17.02 -13.10 -17.92
N ASP A 409 17.62 -13.22 -19.09
CA ASP A 409 16.92 -13.68 -20.26
C ASP A 409 16.45 -15.14 -20.12
N PRO A 410 15.42 -15.57 -20.87
CA PRO A 410 14.94 -16.94 -20.84
C PRO A 410 16.06 -17.95 -21.14
N GLY A 411 16.32 -18.87 -20.20
CA GLY A 411 17.32 -19.91 -20.35
C GLY A 411 18.77 -19.45 -20.16
N SER A 412 19.02 -18.16 -19.90
CA SER A 412 20.36 -17.63 -19.62
C SER A 412 20.65 -17.60 -18.13
N ASP A 413 21.92 -17.80 -17.77
CA ASP A 413 22.53 -17.57 -16.47
C ASP A 413 23.61 -16.48 -16.52
N GLU A 414 23.80 -15.84 -17.67
CA GLU A 414 24.74 -14.75 -17.85
C GLU A 414 24.16 -13.42 -17.36
N ILE A 415 24.99 -12.65 -16.66
CA ILE A 415 24.66 -11.31 -16.19
C ILE A 415 25.21 -10.29 -17.20
N ASP A 416 24.35 -9.45 -17.72
CA ASP A 416 24.74 -8.29 -18.51
C ASP A 416 25.37 -7.23 -17.58
N GLU A 417 26.69 -7.31 -17.41
CA GLU A 417 27.42 -6.46 -16.48
C GLU A 417 27.42 -4.98 -16.89
N GLU A 418 27.29 -4.69 -18.18
CA GLU A 418 27.19 -3.31 -18.67
C GLU A 418 25.83 -2.71 -18.31
N LYS A 419 24.78 -3.48 -18.51
CA LYS A 419 23.39 -3.09 -18.17
C LYS A 419 23.22 -2.87 -16.68
N PHE A 420 23.78 -3.74 -15.83
CA PHE A 420 23.63 -3.72 -14.37
C PHE A 420 24.87 -3.18 -13.64
N ALA A 421 25.70 -2.39 -14.32
CA ALA A 421 26.95 -1.89 -13.73
C ALA A 421 26.73 -1.08 -12.44
N VAL A 422 25.69 -0.26 -12.40
CA VAL A 422 25.37 0.58 -11.23
C VAL A 422 24.95 -0.26 -10.04
N GLU A 423 24.07 -1.24 -10.26
CA GLU A 423 23.57 -2.16 -9.23
C GLU A 423 24.71 -2.98 -8.65
N LEU A 424 25.57 -3.55 -9.53
CA LEU A 424 26.72 -4.35 -9.13
C LEU A 424 27.72 -3.53 -8.31
N GLU A 425 28.05 -2.32 -8.75
CA GLU A 425 28.95 -1.43 -8.04
C GLU A 425 28.41 -1.05 -6.66
N GLN A 426 27.13 -0.74 -6.53
CA GLN A 426 26.50 -0.40 -5.26
C GLN A 426 26.44 -1.59 -4.29
N ILE A 427 26.20 -2.80 -4.79
CA ILE A 427 26.28 -4.03 -3.97
C ILE A 427 27.70 -4.23 -3.44
N VAL A 428 28.69 -4.06 -4.29
CA VAL A 428 30.11 -4.20 -3.91
C VAL A 428 30.52 -3.13 -2.90
N GLN A 429 30.11 -1.88 -3.10
CA GLN A 429 30.37 -0.79 -2.14
C GLN A 429 29.75 -1.11 -0.78
N TYR A 430 28.49 -1.57 -0.74
CA TYR A 430 27.81 -1.95 0.49
C TYR A 430 28.53 -3.09 1.21
N LEU A 431 28.86 -4.16 0.51
CA LEU A 431 29.58 -5.32 1.09
C LEU A 431 31.01 -4.99 1.54
N ASN A 432 31.67 -4.02 0.89
CA ASN A 432 32.99 -3.53 1.33
C ASN A 432 32.90 -2.62 2.55
N PHE A 433 31.81 -1.88 2.69
CA PHE A 433 31.53 -1.09 3.88
C PHE A 433 31.20 -2.01 5.10
N LYS A 434 30.45 -3.08 4.87
CA LYS A 434 30.05 -4.08 5.86
C LYS A 434 30.85 -5.38 5.71
N LYS A 435 32.15 -5.33 6.07
CA LYS A 435 33.06 -6.45 5.85
C LYS A 435 32.71 -7.73 6.62
N GLU A 436 31.98 -7.59 7.72
CA GLU A 436 31.50 -8.70 8.56
C GLU A 436 30.33 -9.47 7.96
N LEU A 437 29.56 -8.89 7.05
CA LEU A 437 28.40 -9.53 6.48
C LEU A 437 28.78 -10.70 5.57
N LYS A 438 28.07 -11.79 5.77
CA LYS A 438 27.99 -12.91 4.83
C LYS A 438 26.64 -12.86 4.14
N ILE A 439 26.61 -13.27 2.88
CA ILE A 439 25.40 -13.25 2.07
C ILE A 439 25.11 -14.61 1.46
N LEU A 440 23.82 -14.88 1.29
CA LEU A 440 23.31 -15.98 0.49
C LEU A 440 22.67 -15.40 -0.77
N ILE A 441 23.20 -15.78 -1.92
CA ILE A 441 22.60 -15.44 -3.22
C ILE A 441 21.60 -16.52 -3.60
N GLU A 442 20.32 -16.17 -3.69
CA GLU A 442 19.25 -17.08 -4.09
C GLU A 442 18.85 -16.79 -5.55
N GLY A 443 18.96 -17.81 -6.40
CA GLY A 443 18.49 -17.71 -7.79
C GLY A 443 17.08 -18.25 -7.93
N HIS A 444 16.27 -17.58 -8.74
CA HIS A 444 14.88 -17.92 -9.02
C HIS A 444 14.61 -18.04 -10.52
N THR A 445 13.56 -18.78 -10.87
CA THR A 445 13.08 -18.92 -12.25
C THR A 445 11.58 -18.66 -12.32
N ASP A 446 11.10 -18.46 -13.53
CA ASP A 446 9.68 -18.65 -13.82
C ASP A 446 9.32 -20.16 -13.81
N LYS A 447 8.05 -20.46 -14.08
CA LYS A 447 7.51 -21.85 -14.04
C LYS A 447 7.65 -22.61 -15.37
N THR A 448 8.40 -22.05 -16.32
CA THR A 448 8.57 -22.66 -17.64
C THR A 448 9.56 -23.83 -17.60
N GLY A 449 9.16 -25.01 -18.05
CA GLY A 449 10.01 -26.19 -18.09
C GLY A 449 9.92 -27.11 -16.87
N SER A 450 10.90 -28.01 -16.71
CA SER A 450 10.88 -28.97 -15.60
C SER A 450 11.53 -28.40 -14.33
N LYS A 451 11.04 -28.82 -13.15
CA LYS A 451 11.61 -28.39 -11.86
C LYS A 451 13.10 -28.69 -11.74
N LYS A 452 13.54 -29.85 -12.24
CA LYS A 452 14.96 -30.25 -12.21
C LYS A 452 15.85 -29.30 -13.03
N LEU A 453 15.37 -28.89 -14.22
CA LEU A 453 16.09 -27.93 -15.07
C LEU A 453 16.13 -26.56 -14.38
N ASN A 454 15.01 -26.09 -13.83
CA ASN A 454 14.93 -24.80 -13.18
C ASN A 454 15.75 -24.71 -11.88
N LEU A 455 15.87 -25.80 -11.12
CA LEU A 455 16.80 -25.86 -9.99
C LEU A 455 18.27 -25.70 -10.45
N LYS A 456 18.63 -26.30 -11.59
CA LYS A 456 19.97 -26.12 -12.15
C LYS A 456 20.19 -24.68 -12.60
N VAL A 457 19.31 -24.14 -13.43
CA VAL A 457 19.41 -22.76 -13.96
C VAL A 457 19.43 -21.73 -12.83
N SER A 458 18.55 -21.86 -11.83
CA SER A 458 18.52 -20.93 -10.71
C SER A 458 19.82 -20.95 -9.88
N LYS A 459 20.44 -22.12 -9.73
CA LYS A 459 21.74 -22.24 -9.07
C LYS A 459 22.85 -21.62 -9.93
N GLU A 460 22.86 -21.86 -11.23
CA GLU A 460 23.84 -21.27 -12.17
C GLU A 460 23.77 -19.76 -12.15
N ARG A 461 22.57 -19.16 -12.10
CA ARG A 461 22.38 -17.70 -11.94
C ARG A 461 22.99 -17.18 -10.65
N ALA A 462 22.75 -17.84 -9.52
CA ALA A 462 23.34 -17.47 -8.24
C ALA A 462 24.89 -17.54 -8.27
N GLU A 463 25.43 -18.60 -8.89
CA GLU A 463 26.87 -18.78 -9.08
C GLU A 463 27.46 -17.69 -10.03
N SER A 464 26.72 -17.27 -11.03
CA SER A 464 27.18 -16.19 -11.95
C SER A 464 27.32 -14.87 -11.19
N LEU A 465 26.37 -14.47 -10.34
CA LEU A 465 26.53 -13.29 -9.51
C LEU A 465 27.68 -13.44 -8.50
N LYS A 466 27.84 -14.60 -7.87
CA LYS A 466 28.99 -14.88 -6.99
C LYS A 466 30.31 -14.62 -7.73
N LYS A 467 30.47 -15.14 -8.95
CA LYS A 467 31.67 -14.95 -9.75
C LYS A 467 31.93 -13.48 -10.05
N VAL A 468 30.87 -12.72 -10.42
CA VAL A 468 30.99 -11.29 -10.69
C VAL A 468 31.43 -10.53 -9.44
N LEU A 469 30.75 -10.74 -8.29
CA LEU A 469 31.10 -10.06 -7.04
C LEU A 469 32.51 -10.43 -6.54
N THR A 470 32.92 -11.69 -6.70
CA THR A 470 34.27 -12.13 -6.34
C THR A 470 35.33 -11.45 -7.22
N ARG A 471 35.09 -11.37 -8.53
CA ARG A 471 35.97 -10.64 -9.46
C ARG A 471 36.03 -9.14 -9.14
N MET A 472 34.94 -8.56 -8.63
CA MET A 472 34.89 -7.17 -8.18
C MET A 472 35.48 -6.95 -6.77
N GLY A 473 36.07 -7.99 -6.15
CA GLY A 473 36.84 -7.88 -4.91
C GLY A 473 36.15 -8.30 -3.61
N ILE A 474 34.97 -8.93 -3.68
CA ILE A 474 34.32 -9.51 -2.51
C ILE A 474 34.90 -10.90 -2.22
N ASP A 475 35.31 -11.15 -0.96
CA ASP A 475 35.87 -12.45 -0.55
C ASP A 475 34.83 -13.57 -0.77
N GLU A 476 35.24 -14.59 -1.52
CA GLU A 476 34.39 -15.72 -1.88
C GLU A 476 33.81 -16.45 -0.67
N SER A 477 34.53 -16.50 0.45
CA SER A 477 34.09 -17.12 1.71
C SER A 477 32.90 -16.43 2.37
N ARG A 478 32.57 -15.23 1.93
CA ARG A 478 31.43 -14.43 2.37
C ARG A 478 30.17 -14.70 1.55
N ILE A 479 30.25 -15.48 0.47
CA ILE A 479 29.17 -15.64 -0.48
C ILE A 479 28.76 -17.10 -0.58
N GLU A 480 27.56 -17.42 -0.12
CA GLU A 480 26.88 -18.66 -0.36
C GLU A 480 25.88 -18.54 -1.53
N THR A 481 25.57 -19.67 -2.18
CA THR A 481 24.65 -19.67 -3.33
C THR A 481 23.61 -20.78 -3.21
N LYS A 482 22.38 -20.50 -3.65
CA LYS A 482 21.29 -21.46 -3.65
C LYS A 482 20.36 -21.26 -4.85
N GLY A 483 20.01 -22.36 -5.51
CA GLY A 483 18.94 -22.36 -6.52
C GLY A 483 17.62 -22.76 -5.87
N LEU A 484 16.54 -22.01 -6.14
CA LEU A 484 15.22 -22.23 -5.59
C LEU A 484 14.17 -22.53 -6.66
N ALA A 485 14.57 -22.56 -7.94
CA ALA A 485 13.64 -22.71 -9.05
C ALA A 485 12.47 -21.73 -8.93
N TRP A 486 11.23 -22.22 -9.01
CA TRP A 486 10.00 -21.42 -8.89
C TRP A 486 9.30 -21.55 -7.54
N ASP A 487 9.94 -22.10 -6.51
CA ASP A 487 9.27 -22.40 -5.23
C ASP A 487 8.90 -21.11 -4.45
N PHE A 488 9.59 -20.02 -4.71
CA PHE A 488 9.38 -18.73 -4.05
C PHE A 488 9.23 -17.60 -5.08
N PRO A 489 8.07 -17.49 -5.74
CA PRO A 489 7.86 -16.44 -6.73
C PRO A 489 7.75 -15.06 -6.06
N ALA A 490 8.37 -14.04 -6.64
CA ALA A 490 8.16 -12.66 -6.23
C ALA A 490 6.78 -12.17 -6.67
N TYR A 491 6.36 -12.64 -7.85
CA TYR A 491 5.07 -12.31 -8.45
C TYR A 491 4.26 -13.60 -8.67
N PRO A 492 2.91 -13.55 -8.53
CA PRO A 492 2.07 -14.69 -8.84
C PRO A 492 2.33 -15.18 -10.26
N TYR A 493 2.29 -16.50 -10.46
CA TYR A 493 2.34 -17.07 -11.80
C TYR A 493 1.00 -16.81 -12.50
N LEU A 494 0.99 -15.88 -13.42
CA LEU A 494 -0.13 -15.56 -14.28
C LEU A 494 0.20 -16.00 -15.73
N ASP A 495 -0.81 -16.11 -16.58
CA ASP A 495 -0.62 -16.34 -18.02
C ASP A 495 -0.10 -15.08 -18.76
N HIS A 496 0.77 -14.32 -18.07
CA HIS A 496 1.42 -13.11 -18.57
C HIS A 496 2.92 -13.30 -18.63
N PRO A 497 3.52 -13.39 -19.83
CA PRO A 497 4.97 -13.60 -19.99
C PRO A 497 5.83 -12.56 -19.28
N GLU A 498 5.39 -11.29 -19.29
CA GLU A 498 6.10 -10.15 -18.67
C GLU A 498 6.22 -10.31 -17.15
N ILE A 499 5.18 -10.84 -16.49
CA ILE A 499 5.20 -11.08 -15.05
C ILE A 499 6.10 -12.28 -14.72
N ASN A 500 6.10 -13.28 -15.59
CA ASN A 500 6.99 -14.43 -15.44
C ASN A 500 8.47 -14.01 -15.56
N GLU A 501 8.76 -13.00 -16.37
CA GLU A 501 10.11 -12.43 -16.47
C GLU A 501 10.61 -11.92 -15.13
N LEU A 502 9.80 -11.22 -14.36
CA LEU A 502 10.15 -10.69 -13.05
C LEU A 502 10.44 -11.78 -12.00
N ASN A 503 10.03 -13.01 -12.26
CA ASN A 503 10.40 -14.17 -11.43
C ASN A 503 11.78 -14.76 -11.80
N ARG A 504 12.37 -14.40 -12.95
CA ARG A 504 13.73 -14.78 -13.34
C ARG A 504 14.76 -13.82 -12.76
N ARG A 505 14.95 -13.88 -11.46
CA ARG A 505 15.71 -12.92 -10.66
C ARG A 505 16.72 -13.56 -9.73
N ILE A 506 17.55 -12.74 -9.15
CA ILE A 506 18.41 -13.04 -8.01
C ILE A 506 17.91 -12.26 -6.78
N GLU A 507 18.07 -12.86 -5.62
CA GLU A 507 17.90 -12.23 -4.32
C GLU A 507 19.16 -12.41 -3.48
N ILE A 508 19.53 -11.37 -2.72
CA ILE A 508 20.67 -11.42 -1.80
C ILE A 508 20.14 -11.34 -0.37
N LYS A 509 20.38 -12.38 0.42
CA LYS A 509 20.04 -12.44 1.85
C LYS A 509 21.28 -12.25 2.72
N ILE A 510 21.10 -11.57 3.83
CA ILE A 510 22.13 -11.42 4.87
C ILE A 510 22.08 -12.63 5.79
N LEU A 511 23.23 -13.29 6.04
CA LEU A 511 23.39 -14.49 6.85
C LEU A 511 23.77 -14.17 8.30
#